data_c02d825b05f2cbc6344b3ec9dd20dd33
#
_entry.id   c02d825b05f2cbc6344b3ec9dd20dd33
#
_cell.length_a   1.000
_cell.length_b   1.000
_cell.length_c   1.000
_cell.angle_alpha   90.00
_cell.angle_beta   90.00
_cell.angle_gamma   90.00
#
_symmetry.space_group_name_H-M   'P 1'
#
loop_
_entity.id
_entity.type
_entity.pdbx_description
1 polymer ?
#
loop_
_entity_poly.entity_id
_entity_poly.type
_entity_poly.pdbx_seq_one_letter_code
_entity_poly.pdbx_strand_id
1 'polypeptide(L)'
;MVVKGYPFQKGFDYMKKFYLAYGSNLNVKQMQFRCPDARIVGTAEIPNYQLLFKGSKTGSYLTIEPKQGCTVPAAVWSVSERDELALDRYEGYPHFYYKTELELPLAETGKKLTAFVYIMHEERKLGIPTSAYIRTCVDGYRQFGFNLKHLRKAMDISEREVYHHENG
;
A
#
# COMPACT_ATOMS: atom_id res chain seq x y z
N MET A 1 -25.60 28.41 -24.95
CA MET A 1 -25.97 27.00 -24.63
C MET A 1 -25.55 26.75 -23.19
N VAL A 2 -26.50 26.81 -22.26
CA VAL A 2 -26.19 26.64 -20.85
C VAL A 2 -26.23 25.12 -20.56
N VAL A 3 -25.06 24.56 -20.32
CA VAL A 3 -24.98 23.18 -19.82
C VAL A 3 -25.51 23.23 -18.38
N LYS A 4 -26.69 22.67 -18.15
CA LYS A 4 -27.25 22.49 -16.82
C LYS A 4 -26.27 21.64 -16.01
N GLY A 5 -25.60 22.28 -15.03
CA GLY A 5 -24.77 21.60 -14.07
C GLY A 5 -25.61 20.60 -13.30
N TYR A 6 -25.19 19.35 -13.28
CA TYR A 6 -25.72 18.38 -12.34
C TYR A 6 -25.48 18.93 -10.93
N PRO A 7 -26.47 18.87 -10.04
CA PRO A 7 -26.26 19.31 -8.69
C PRO A 7 -25.15 18.47 -8.05
N PHE A 8 -24.13 19.15 -7.60
CA PHE A 8 -23.05 18.56 -6.80
C PHE A 8 -23.69 17.86 -5.62
N GLN A 9 -23.70 16.54 -5.64
CA GLN A 9 -24.24 15.76 -4.53
C GLN A 9 -23.25 15.86 -3.36
N LYS A 10 -23.45 16.83 -2.49
CA LYS A 10 -22.70 17.03 -1.24
C LYS A 10 -22.63 15.78 -0.33
N GLY A 11 -23.45 14.75 -0.57
CA GLY A 11 -23.47 13.52 0.22
C GLY A 11 -22.39 12.50 -0.13
N PHE A 12 -21.76 12.60 -1.32
CA PHE A 12 -20.71 11.63 -1.76
C PHE A 12 -19.33 11.94 -1.19
N ASP A 13 -19.01 13.21 -0.88
CA ASP A 13 -17.69 13.60 -0.36
C ASP A 13 -17.46 13.16 1.09
N TYR A 14 -18.52 12.98 1.89
CA TYR A 14 -18.41 12.55 3.28
C TYR A 14 -18.06 11.06 3.46
N MET A 15 -18.17 10.25 2.41
CA MET A 15 -17.93 8.80 2.46
C MET A 15 -16.58 8.38 1.86
N LYS A 16 -15.76 9.33 1.40
CA LYS A 16 -14.43 9.04 0.87
C LYS A 16 -13.38 9.13 1.97
N LYS A 17 -12.51 8.12 1.98
CA LYS A 17 -11.33 8.07 2.85
C LYS A 17 -10.07 8.10 2.00
N PHE A 18 -8.95 8.43 2.63
CA PHE A 18 -7.64 8.31 2.00
C PHE A 18 -6.99 6.97 2.41
N TYR A 19 -6.42 6.31 1.42
CA TYR A 19 -5.75 5.04 1.56
C TYR A 19 -4.30 5.13 1.09
N LEU A 20 -3.37 4.61 1.91
CA LEU A 20 -1.94 4.53 1.57
C LEU A 20 -1.62 3.16 1.01
N ALA A 21 -1.21 3.11 -0.26
CA ALA A 21 -0.74 1.91 -0.92
C ALA A 21 0.78 1.94 -1.04
N TYR A 22 1.44 0.89 -0.58
CA TYR A 22 2.90 0.76 -0.64
C TYR A 22 3.38 -0.52 -1.34
N GLY A 23 2.47 -1.41 -1.70
CA GLY A 23 2.75 -2.72 -2.30
C GLY A 23 2.01 -2.95 -3.62
N SER A 24 1.31 -4.07 -3.75
CA SER A 24 0.62 -4.44 -4.99
C SER A 24 -0.46 -3.44 -5.43
N ASN A 25 -1.05 -2.71 -4.49
CA ASN A 25 -2.04 -1.67 -4.79
C ASN A 25 -1.44 -0.35 -5.32
N LEU A 26 -0.13 -0.30 -5.50
CA LEU A 26 0.52 0.69 -6.35
C LEU A 26 0.28 0.41 -7.83
N ASN A 27 -0.02 -0.85 -8.19
CA ASN A 27 -0.34 -1.21 -9.56
C ASN A 27 -1.69 -0.61 -9.95
N VAL A 28 -1.65 0.39 -10.81
CA VAL A 28 -2.83 1.20 -11.17
C VAL A 28 -3.92 0.33 -11.81
N LYS A 29 -3.53 -0.60 -12.69
CA LYS A 29 -4.48 -1.50 -13.36
C LYS A 29 -5.20 -2.40 -12.36
N GLN A 30 -4.46 -2.98 -11.41
CA GLN A 30 -5.06 -3.81 -10.37
C GLN A 30 -5.96 -3.00 -9.44
N MET A 31 -5.52 -1.81 -9.08
CA MET A 31 -6.30 -0.94 -8.21
C MET A 31 -7.62 -0.49 -8.89
N GLN A 32 -7.59 -0.14 -10.16
CA GLN A 32 -8.78 0.21 -10.94
C GLN A 32 -9.78 -0.94 -11.02
N PHE A 33 -9.29 -2.17 -11.18
CA PHE A 33 -10.14 -3.36 -11.19
C PHE A 33 -10.76 -3.64 -9.82
N ARG A 34 -9.96 -3.53 -8.76
CA ARG A 34 -10.39 -3.83 -7.39
C ARG A 34 -11.28 -2.75 -6.79
N CYS A 35 -10.96 -1.51 -7.07
CA CYS A 35 -11.57 -0.32 -6.49
C CYS A 35 -11.98 0.67 -7.59
N PRO A 36 -13.14 0.45 -8.23
CA PRO A 36 -13.55 1.27 -9.39
C PRO A 36 -13.75 2.76 -9.09
N ASP A 37 -14.05 3.11 -7.83
CA ASP A 37 -14.27 4.51 -7.42
C ASP A 37 -12.98 5.22 -7.00
N ALA A 38 -11.87 4.47 -6.90
CA ALA A 38 -10.60 5.03 -6.41
C ALA A 38 -10.01 6.05 -7.38
N ARG A 39 -9.42 7.10 -6.80
CA ARG A 39 -8.72 8.16 -7.54
C ARG A 39 -7.37 8.43 -6.89
N ILE A 40 -6.35 8.62 -7.71
CA ILE A 40 -5.02 9.02 -7.23
C ILE A 40 -5.10 10.45 -6.73
N VAL A 41 -4.71 10.66 -5.47
CA VAL A 41 -4.64 12.00 -4.85
C VAL A 41 -3.22 12.55 -4.95
N GLY A 42 -2.23 11.69 -4.80
CA GLY A 42 -0.83 12.06 -4.84
C GLY A 42 0.05 10.96 -4.29
N THR A 43 1.23 11.33 -3.85
CA THR A 43 2.20 10.44 -3.23
C THR A 43 2.63 10.96 -1.87
N ALA A 44 3.20 10.09 -1.05
CA ALA A 44 3.72 10.43 0.27
C ALA A 44 4.89 9.52 0.62
N GLU A 45 5.68 9.94 1.60
CA GLU A 45 6.67 9.08 2.23
C GLU A 45 6.23 8.76 3.66
N ILE A 46 6.20 7.49 4.01
CA ILE A 46 5.88 7.03 5.36
C ILE A 46 7.19 7.05 6.16
N PRO A 47 7.38 8.00 7.09
CA PRO A 47 8.64 8.12 7.80
C PRO A 47 8.75 7.08 8.90
N ASN A 48 9.98 6.64 9.18
CA ASN A 48 10.32 5.71 10.27
C ASN A 48 9.61 4.36 10.16
N TYR A 49 9.45 3.88 8.93
CA TYR A 49 9.01 2.53 8.60
C TYR A 49 9.96 1.91 7.57
N GLN A 50 10.07 0.60 7.60
CA GLN A 50 10.75 -0.18 6.57
C GLN A 50 9.79 -1.13 5.88
N LEU A 51 10.09 -1.43 4.62
CA LEU A 51 9.36 -2.38 3.80
C LEU A 51 9.93 -3.79 4.02
N LEU A 52 9.04 -4.78 4.23
CA LEU A 52 9.40 -6.18 4.43
C LEU A 52 8.49 -7.10 3.61
N PHE A 53 9.03 -8.24 3.19
CA PHE A 53 8.22 -9.37 2.68
C PHE A 53 8.00 -10.36 3.80
N LYS A 54 6.74 -10.55 4.19
CA LYS A 54 6.34 -11.48 5.24
C LYS A 54 5.08 -12.25 4.81
N GLY A 55 4.78 -13.31 5.47
CA GLY A 55 3.56 -14.04 5.15
C GLY A 55 3.42 -15.39 5.81
N SER A 56 2.82 -16.30 5.07
CA SER A 56 2.53 -17.65 5.47
C SER A 56 3.23 -18.66 4.53
N LYS A 57 2.99 -19.94 4.76
CA LYS A 57 3.50 -21.03 3.91
C LYS A 57 3.02 -20.92 2.45
N THR A 58 1.92 -20.23 2.20
CA THR A 58 1.30 -20.10 0.86
C THR A 58 1.77 -18.90 0.08
N GLY A 59 2.47 -17.95 0.71
CA GLY A 59 3.01 -16.79 0.03
C GLY A 59 3.48 -15.70 0.97
N SER A 60 4.37 -14.86 0.47
CA SER A 60 4.88 -13.69 1.17
C SER A 60 4.48 -12.44 0.42
N TYR A 61 4.10 -11.41 1.17
CA TYR A 61 3.58 -10.15 0.66
C TYR A 61 4.23 -8.99 1.39
N LEU A 62 4.12 -7.79 0.82
CA LEU A 62 4.68 -6.59 1.43
C LEU A 62 3.90 -6.17 2.66
N THR A 63 4.64 -5.76 3.66
CA THR A 63 4.16 -5.05 4.85
C THR A 63 5.18 -4.00 5.26
N ILE A 64 4.83 -3.17 6.21
CA ILE A 64 5.71 -2.16 6.79
C ILE A 64 5.79 -2.36 8.30
N GLU A 65 6.97 -2.12 8.86
CA GLU A 65 7.19 -2.15 10.31
C GLU A 65 8.05 -0.94 10.73
N PRO A 66 7.89 -0.47 11.97
CA PRO A 66 8.68 0.66 12.45
C PRO A 66 10.19 0.42 12.33
N LYS A 67 10.88 1.38 11.75
CA LYS A 67 12.34 1.40 11.66
C LYS A 67 12.82 2.84 11.58
N GLN A 68 13.39 3.35 12.66
CA GLN A 68 13.89 4.71 12.70
C GLN A 68 14.90 4.99 11.59
N GLY A 69 14.73 6.12 10.91
CA GLY A 69 15.60 6.56 9.83
C GLY A 69 15.28 5.98 8.45
N CYS A 70 14.36 5.02 8.34
CA CYS A 70 13.88 4.51 7.06
C CYS A 70 12.61 5.24 6.61
N THR A 71 12.35 5.21 5.31
CA THR A 71 11.10 5.72 4.74
C THR A 71 10.55 4.71 3.73
N VAL A 72 9.24 4.70 3.56
CA VAL A 72 8.55 3.87 2.56
C VAL A 72 7.73 4.76 1.64
N PRO A 73 7.95 4.71 0.32
CA PRO A 73 7.14 5.49 -0.61
C PRO A 73 5.74 4.87 -0.72
N ALA A 74 4.73 5.72 -0.83
CA ALA A 74 3.34 5.29 -0.94
C ALA A 74 2.55 6.17 -1.90
N ALA A 75 1.55 5.60 -2.56
CA ALA A 75 0.53 6.34 -3.26
C ALA A 75 -0.64 6.61 -2.31
N VAL A 76 -1.25 7.77 -2.46
CA VAL A 76 -2.45 8.15 -1.74
C VAL A 76 -3.63 8.06 -2.70
N TRP A 77 -4.59 7.21 -2.35
CA TRP A 77 -5.84 7.03 -3.08
C TRP A 77 -7.00 7.59 -2.27
N SER A 78 -7.92 8.26 -2.95
CA SER A 78 -9.26 8.53 -2.43
C SER A 78 -10.12 7.32 -2.75
N VAL A 79 -10.75 6.71 -1.76
CA VAL A 79 -11.54 5.48 -1.90
C VAL A 79 -12.93 5.66 -1.32
N SER A 80 -13.92 5.02 -1.95
CA SER A 80 -15.29 4.95 -1.43
C SER A 80 -15.40 3.87 -0.36
N GLU A 81 -16.53 3.84 0.34
CA GLU A 81 -16.83 2.79 1.30
C GLU A 81 -16.86 1.40 0.63
N ARG A 82 -17.40 1.30 -0.58
CA ARG A 82 -17.40 0.08 -1.38
C ARG A 82 -15.99 -0.38 -1.72
N ASP A 83 -15.11 0.56 -2.08
CA ASP A 83 -13.70 0.28 -2.35
C ASP A 83 -12.99 -0.22 -1.09
N GLU A 84 -13.23 0.40 0.06
CA GLU A 84 -12.65 -0.04 1.34
C GLU A 84 -13.07 -1.47 1.68
N LEU A 85 -14.33 -1.84 1.47
CA LEU A 85 -14.78 -3.22 1.67
C LEU A 85 -14.09 -4.21 0.72
N ALA A 86 -13.83 -3.81 -0.52
CA ALA A 86 -13.07 -4.62 -1.48
C ALA A 86 -11.60 -4.78 -1.05
N LEU A 87 -10.98 -3.71 -0.54
CA LEU A 87 -9.64 -3.75 0.03
C LEU A 87 -9.58 -4.67 1.26
N ASP A 88 -10.55 -4.55 2.16
CA ASP A 88 -10.62 -5.40 3.36
C ASP A 88 -10.62 -6.88 3.00
N ARG A 89 -11.40 -7.26 1.99
CA ARG A 89 -11.43 -8.66 1.51
C ARG A 89 -10.10 -9.07 0.88
N TYR A 90 -9.52 -8.21 0.05
CA TYR A 90 -8.25 -8.48 -0.61
C TYR A 90 -7.12 -8.67 0.39
N GLU A 91 -7.05 -7.83 1.42
CA GLU A 91 -6.01 -7.86 2.45
C GLU A 91 -6.26 -8.91 3.55
N GLY A 92 -7.41 -9.58 3.53
CA GLY A 92 -7.78 -10.51 4.60
C GLY A 92 -7.93 -9.83 5.95
N TYR A 93 -8.43 -8.59 5.95
CA TYR A 93 -8.70 -7.82 7.15
C TYR A 93 -9.86 -8.44 7.96
N PRO A 94 -9.79 -8.53 9.28
CA PRO A 94 -8.69 -8.10 10.17
C PRO A 94 -7.67 -9.20 10.51
N HIS A 95 -7.76 -10.40 9.93
CA HIS A 95 -7.00 -11.58 10.36
C HIS A 95 -5.58 -11.63 9.83
N PHE A 96 -5.37 -11.24 8.57
CA PHE A 96 -4.05 -11.25 7.94
C PHE A 96 -3.38 -9.88 8.05
N TYR A 97 -4.10 -8.82 7.67
CA TYR A 97 -3.70 -7.42 7.88
C TYR A 97 -4.66 -6.75 8.85
N TYR A 98 -4.17 -5.80 9.62
CA TYR A 98 -4.98 -4.84 10.37
C TYR A 98 -4.87 -3.45 9.72
N LYS A 99 -5.75 -2.54 10.11
CA LYS A 99 -5.73 -1.14 9.65
C LYS A 99 -5.29 -0.23 10.77
N THR A 100 -4.49 0.77 10.41
CA THR A 100 -4.21 1.91 11.27
C THR A 100 -4.28 3.19 10.47
N GLU A 101 -4.32 4.33 11.14
CA GLU A 101 -4.32 5.64 10.50
C GLU A 101 -2.98 6.31 10.71
N LEU A 102 -2.48 6.98 9.67
CA LEU A 102 -1.29 7.80 9.70
C LEU A 102 -1.62 9.20 9.21
N GLU A 103 -1.11 10.21 9.90
CA GLU A 103 -1.12 11.59 9.44
C GLU A 103 0.21 11.92 8.80
N LEU A 104 0.18 12.35 7.54
CA LEU A 104 1.38 12.67 6.79
C LEU A 104 1.10 13.68 5.67
N PRO A 105 2.13 14.44 5.23
CA PRO A 105 1.96 15.39 4.14
C PRO A 105 2.00 14.71 2.78
N LEU A 106 1.17 15.19 1.85
CA LEU A 106 1.33 14.89 0.42
C LEU A 106 2.66 15.46 -0.07
N ALA A 107 3.40 14.68 -0.85
CA ALA A 107 4.68 15.10 -1.41
C ALA A 107 4.52 16.31 -2.36
N GLU A 108 3.43 16.35 -3.13
CA GLU A 108 3.19 17.34 -4.18
C GLU A 108 2.79 18.73 -3.63
N THR A 109 2.14 18.78 -2.47
CA THR A 109 1.57 20.04 -1.94
C THR A 109 2.02 20.38 -0.53
N GLY A 110 2.53 19.40 0.22
CA GLY A 110 2.82 19.54 1.65
C GLY A 110 1.57 19.55 2.54
N LYS A 111 0.37 19.42 1.97
CA LYS A 111 -0.87 19.39 2.72
C LYS A 111 -0.96 18.09 3.53
N LYS A 112 -1.14 18.21 4.84
CA LYS A 112 -1.34 17.06 5.73
C LYS A 112 -2.70 16.44 5.52
N LEU A 113 -2.74 15.12 5.54
CA LEU A 113 -3.97 14.33 5.51
C LEU A 113 -3.84 13.11 6.41
N THR A 114 -4.97 12.58 6.83
CA THR A 114 -5.05 11.31 7.55
C THR A 114 -5.50 10.24 6.58
N ALA A 115 -4.72 9.15 6.50
CA ALA A 115 -5.01 8.03 5.62
C ALA A 115 -4.88 6.71 6.36
N PHE A 116 -5.72 5.73 6.00
CA PHE A 116 -5.56 4.39 6.54
C PHE A 116 -4.57 3.57 5.73
N VAL A 117 -3.94 2.64 6.40
CA VAL A 117 -2.93 1.75 5.82
C VAL A 117 -3.13 0.34 6.39
N TYR A 118 -2.93 -0.68 5.54
CA TYR A 118 -2.93 -2.06 6.00
C TYR A 118 -1.53 -2.47 6.41
N ILE A 119 -1.42 -3.09 7.57
CA ILE A 119 -0.17 -3.63 8.10
C ILE A 119 -0.40 -5.09 8.47
N MET A 120 0.46 -5.98 7.98
CA MET A 120 0.40 -7.39 8.35
C MET A 120 0.71 -7.56 9.82
N HIS A 121 -0.02 -8.45 10.51
CA HIS A 121 0.27 -8.78 11.89
C HIS A 121 1.74 -9.19 12.04
N GLU A 122 2.44 -8.58 13.00
CA GLU A 122 3.90 -8.59 13.08
C GLU A 122 4.51 -9.96 13.38
N GLU A 123 3.75 -10.88 13.95
CA GLU A 123 4.21 -12.25 14.23
C GLU A 123 4.46 -13.10 12.98
N ARG A 124 4.02 -12.65 11.80
CA ARG A 124 4.29 -13.32 10.54
C ARG A 124 5.78 -13.29 10.22
N LYS A 125 6.27 -14.36 9.59
CA LYS A 125 7.69 -14.51 9.31
C LYS A 125 8.10 -13.90 7.98
N LEU A 126 9.36 -13.50 7.89
CA LEU A 126 9.99 -13.13 6.62
C LEU A 126 9.93 -14.31 5.64
N GLY A 127 9.77 -14.02 4.37
CA GLY A 127 9.71 -15.02 3.32
C GLY A 127 9.97 -14.44 1.94
N ILE A 128 10.07 -15.33 0.96
CA ILE A 128 10.34 -14.97 -0.43
C ILE A 128 9.00 -14.90 -1.17
N PRO A 129 8.66 -13.74 -1.77
CA PRO A 129 7.44 -13.60 -2.56
C PRO A 129 7.56 -14.33 -3.91
N THR A 130 6.41 -14.60 -4.53
CA THR A 130 6.39 -15.14 -5.89
C THR A 130 6.88 -14.11 -6.91
N SER A 131 7.42 -14.57 -8.03
CA SER A 131 7.85 -13.69 -9.13
C SER A 131 6.70 -12.86 -9.69
N ALA A 132 5.48 -13.41 -9.74
CA ALA A 132 4.30 -12.70 -10.20
C ALA A 132 3.95 -11.52 -9.27
N TYR A 133 3.99 -11.75 -7.95
CA TYR A 133 3.74 -10.68 -6.97
C TYR A 133 4.79 -9.57 -7.04
N ILE A 134 6.08 -9.94 -7.14
CA ILE A 134 7.18 -8.98 -7.31
C ILE A 134 6.95 -8.12 -8.55
N ARG A 135 6.62 -8.73 -9.70
CA ARG A 135 6.36 -7.99 -10.94
C ARG A 135 5.23 -6.98 -10.79
N THR A 136 4.15 -7.38 -10.13
CA THR A 136 3.03 -6.48 -9.85
C THR A 136 3.49 -5.26 -9.05
N CYS A 137 4.30 -5.46 -8.02
CA CYS A 137 4.85 -4.38 -7.21
C CYS A 137 5.84 -3.50 -7.99
N VAL A 138 6.73 -4.10 -8.77
CA VAL A 138 7.69 -3.37 -9.61
C VAL A 138 6.97 -2.48 -10.61
N ASP A 139 5.94 -2.99 -11.27
CA ASP A 139 5.14 -2.18 -12.21
C ASP A 139 4.49 -0.99 -11.51
N GLY A 140 3.94 -1.19 -10.32
CA GLY A 140 3.38 -0.11 -9.50
C GLY A 140 4.41 0.94 -9.11
N TYR A 141 5.58 0.51 -8.65
CA TYR A 141 6.70 1.41 -8.32
C TYR A 141 7.12 2.25 -9.52
N ARG A 142 7.22 1.64 -10.69
CA ARG A 142 7.57 2.34 -11.93
C ARG A 142 6.50 3.32 -12.37
N GLN A 143 5.23 2.97 -12.22
CA GLN A 143 4.11 3.85 -12.55
C GLN A 143 4.12 5.14 -11.71
N PHE A 144 4.53 5.08 -10.45
CA PHE A 144 4.66 6.23 -9.57
C PHE A 144 6.07 6.85 -9.55
N GLY A 145 7.02 6.30 -10.30
CA GLY A 145 8.39 6.80 -10.34
C GLY A 145 9.17 6.57 -9.02
N PHE A 146 8.78 5.57 -8.24
CA PHE A 146 9.46 5.23 -6.99
C PHE A 146 10.76 4.45 -7.24
N ASN A 147 11.74 4.67 -6.37
CA ASN A 147 13.01 3.98 -6.47
C ASN A 147 12.86 2.51 -6.08
N LEU A 148 13.27 1.62 -6.98
CA LEU A 148 13.21 0.17 -6.76
C LEU A 148 14.13 -0.33 -5.64
N LYS A 149 15.03 0.52 -5.11
CA LYS A 149 15.90 0.18 -3.97
C LYS A 149 15.13 -0.31 -2.75
N HIS A 150 13.92 0.21 -2.53
CA HIS A 150 13.08 -0.19 -1.39
C HIS A 150 12.66 -1.66 -1.51
N LEU A 151 12.24 -2.09 -2.70
CA LEU A 151 11.90 -3.50 -2.97
C LEU A 151 13.13 -4.40 -2.89
N ARG A 152 14.24 -3.95 -3.44
CA ARG A 152 15.51 -4.70 -3.42
C ARG A 152 15.99 -4.93 -2.00
N LYS A 153 15.96 -3.88 -1.17
CA LYS A 153 16.34 -3.99 0.23
C LYS A 153 15.44 -4.96 1.01
N ALA A 154 14.13 -4.91 0.78
CA ALA A 154 13.18 -5.85 1.40
C ALA A 154 13.47 -7.30 0.97
N MET A 155 13.81 -7.53 -0.30
CA MET A 155 14.20 -8.83 -0.80
C MET A 155 15.50 -9.33 -0.16
N ASP A 156 16.52 -8.47 -0.05
CA ASP A 156 17.80 -8.81 0.59
C ASP A 156 17.61 -9.25 2.05
N ILE A 157 16.72 -8.60 2.77
CA ILE A 157 16.39 -8.97 4.16
C ILE A 157 15.79 -10.38 4.21
N SER A 158 14.83 -10.67 3.33
CA SER A 158 14.21 -12.00 3.26
C SER A 158 15.19 -13.10 2.84
N GLU A 159 16.04 -12.83 1.86
CA GLU A 159 17.03 -13.79 1.37
C GLU A 159 18.06 -14.15 2.45
N ARG A 160 18.52 -13.18 3.23
CA ARG A 160 19.44 -13.42 4.36
C ARG A 160 18.81 -14.32 5.42
N GLU A 161 17.53 -14.09 5.75
CA GLU A 161 16.82 -14.89 6.72
C GLU A 161 16.69 -16.34 6.25
N VAL A 162 16.29 -16.57 5.00
CA VAL A 162 16.15 -17.91 4.42
C VAL A 162 17.52 -18.61 4.39
N TYR A 163 18.58 -17.92 3.97
CA TYR A 163 19.94 -18.47 3.92
C TYR A 163 20.42 -18.93 5.29
N HIS A 164 20.17 -18.14 6.35
CA HIS A 164 20.56 -18.52 7.70
C HIS A 164 19.82 -19.74 8.22
N HIS A 165 18.54 -19.92 7.86
CA HIS A 165 17.76 -21.09 8.23
C HIS A 165 18.19 -22.37 7.50
N GLU A 166 18.69 -22.27 6.26
CA GLU A 166 19.15 -23.43 5.48
C GLU A 166 20.55 -23.90 5.87
N ASN A 167 21.38 -23.04 6.44
CA ASN A 167 22.78 -23.32 6.77
C ASN A 167 23.06 -23.32 8.29
N GLY A 168 22.03 -23.24 9.11
CA GLY A 168 22.13 -23.24 10.58
C GLY A 168 21.82 -24.63 11.21
#